data_4a3b7591179d110240fd81487b25f749
#
_entry.id   4a3b7591179d110240fd81487b25f749
#
_cell.length_a   1.000
_cell.length_b   1.000
_cell.length_c   1.000
_cell.angle_alpha   90.00
_cell.angle_beta   90.00
_cell.angle_gamma   90.00
#
_symmetry.space_group_name_H-M   'P 1'
#
loop_
_entity.id
_entity.type
_entity.pdbx_description
1 polymer ?
#
loop_
_entity_poly.entity_id
_entity_poly.type
_entity_poly.pdbx_seq_one_letter_code
_entity_poly.pdbx_strand_id
1 'polypeptide(L)'
;MTQKYDALIIGAGHNGLVCAFYLARAGLKVRLVERRAVVGGAAVTEEFHPGFRNSVASYTVSLLQPQVIRDMKLEDEGYRVIERPISNFLPQEDGGYLKLGGGLERTQAEFERFSPKDAAVLPAYYDMLDAVADVLRDLAMKTPPNVGGGMKMLIDGALQGRRLARLPIERQRDVLDLFTKSARTLLDSWFESEAVKAAFGFDAVVGNYASPDTPGSAYVLLHHVFGEVNGNKGSWGHSVGGMGAITQAMARVVTAMG
;
A
#
# COMPACT_ATOMS: atom_id res chain seq x y z
N MET A 1 -34.36 -25.93 -10.34
CA MET A 1 -34.56 -24.91 -9.29
C MET A 1 -33.49 -23.84 -9.48
N THR A 2 -33.86 -22.59 -9.63
CA THR A 2 -32.91 -21.47 -9.71
C THR A 2 -32.27 -21.25 -8.34
N GLN A 3 -30.98 -21.45 -8.24
CA GLN A 3 -30.25 -21.18 -6.99
C GLN A 3 -30.29 -19.68 -6.68
N LYS A 4 -30.79 -19.31 -5.51
CA LYS A 4 -30.85 -17.91 -5.06
C LYS A 4 -29.57 -17.58 -4.29
N TYR A 5 -29.01 -16.42 -4.56
CA TYR A 5 -27.85 -15.85 -3.87
C TYR A 5 -28.24 -14.53 -3.20
N ASP A 6 -27.61 -14.22 -2.07
CA ASP A 6 -27.78 -12.95 -1.36
C ASP A 6 -26.88 -11.88 -1.96
N ALA A 7 -25.73 -12.27 -2.52
CA ALA A 7 -24.79 -11.37 -3.18
C ALA A 7 -24.19 -12.01 -4.44
N LEU A 8 -24.03 -11.17 -5.49
CA LEU A 8 -23.30 -11.50 -6.70
C LEU A 8 -22.11 -10.56 -6.84
N ILE A 9 -20.91 -11.12 -6.92
CA ILE A 9 -19.67 -10.38 -7.11
C ILE A 9 -19.17 -10.64 -8.52
N ILE A 10 -18.90 -9.57 -9.26
CA ILE A 10 -18.37 -9.63 -10.63
C ILE A 10 -16.88 -9.25 -10.59
N GLY A 11 -16.03 -10.22 -10.93
CA GLY A 11 -14.57 -10.11 -10.92
C GLY A 11 -13.91 -10.74 -9.70
N ALA A 12 -13.02 -11.70 -9.94
CA ALA A 12 -12.24 -12.42 -8.93
C ALA A 12 -10.81 -11.85 -8.80
N GLY A 13 -10.68 -10.52 -8.83
CA GLY A 13 -9.49 -9.83 -8.34
C GLY A 13 -9.40 -9.93 -6.82
N HIS A 14 -8.25 -9.54 -6.23
CA HIS A 14 -8.05 -9.61 -4.78
C HIS A 14 -9.17 -8.93 -3.97
N ASN A 15 -9.68 -7.79 -4.40
CA ASN A 15 -10.80 -7.09 -3.72
C ASN A 15 -12.10 -7.91 -3.78
N GLY A 16 -12.43 -8.48 -4.93
CA GLY A 16 -13.62 -9.33 -5.09
C GLY A 16 -13.55 -10.59 -4.22
N LEU A 17 -12.37 -11.22 -4.15
CA LEU A 17 -12.13 -12.40 -3.31
C LEU A 17 -12.24 -12.07 -1.81
N VAL A 18 -11.67 -10.95 -1.36
CA VAL A 18 -11.79 -10.47 0.03
C VAL A 18 -13.25 -10.13 0.36
N CYS A 19 -13.96 -9.47 -0.54
CA CYS A 19 -15.39 -9.17 -0.37
C CYS A 19 -16.21 -10.46 -0.25
N ALA A 20 -15.99 -11.44 -1.13
CA ALA A 20 -16.66 -12.74 -1.08
C ALA A 20 -16.41 -13.44 0.25
N PHE A 21 -15.17 -13.44 0.75
CA PHE A 21 -14.80 -14.04 2.03
C PHE A 21 -15.61 -13.43 3.19
N TYR A 22 -15.60 -12.10 3.32
CA TYR A 22 -16.29 -11.47 4.46
C TYR A 22 -17.82 -11.62 4.39
N LEU A 23 -18.42 -11.58 3.20
CA LEU A 23 -19.84 -11.81 3.03
C LEU A 23 -20.22 -13.27 3.36
N ALA A 24 -19.45 -14.24 2.87
CA ALA A 24 -19.66 -15.65 3.18
C ALA A 24 -19.46 -15.94 4.68
N ARG A 25 -18.43 -15.34 5.30
CA ARG A 25 -18.18 -15.41 6.75
C ARG A 25 -19.34 -14.84 7.57
N ALA A 26 -20.05 -13.86 7.04
CA ALA A 26 -21.26 -13.30 7.64
C ALA A 26 -22.52 -14.16 7.42
N GLY A 27 -22.40 -15.33 6.79
CA GLY A 27 -23.49 -16.28 6.56
C GLY A 27 -24.31 -16.01 5.30
N LEU A 28 -23.86 -15.11 4.42
CA LEU A 28 -24.53 -14.83 3.16
C LEU A 28 -24.16 -15.87 2.09
N LYS A 29 -25.13 -16.23 1.24
CA LYS A 29 -24.89 -17.02 0.04
C LYS A 29 -24.32 -16.14 -1.06
N VAL A 30 -23.04 -16.30 -1.35
CA VAL A 30 -22.31 -15.48 -2.30
C VAL A 30 -22.04 -16.24 -3.59
N ARG A 31 -22.21 -15.59 -4.73
CA ARG A 31 -21.69 -16.05 -6.02
C ARG A 31 -20.69 -15.05 -6.55
N LEU A 32 -19.48 -15.53 -6.82
CA LEU A 32 -18.44 -14.75 -7.48
C LEU A 32 -18.26 -15.30 -8.90
N VAL A 33 -18.21 -14.40 -9.88
CA VAL A 33 -17.99 -14.74 -11.29
C VAL A 33 -16.78 -14.01 -11.84
N GLU A 34 -15.95 -14.72 -12.61
CA GLU A 34 -14.76 -14.19 -13.26
C GLU A 34 -14.83 -14.50 -14.76
N ARG A 35 -14.48 -13.50 -15.59
CA ARG A 35 -14.50 -13.66 -17.05
C ARG A 35 -13.34 -14.51 -17.56
N ARG A 36 -12.20 -14.42 -16.90
CA ARG A 36 -10.98 -15.17 -17.28
C ARG A 36 -11.00 -16.56 -16.67
N ALA A 37 -10.21 -17.45 -17.25
CA ALA A 37 -10.00 -18.79 -16.70
C ALA A 37 -9.13 -18.78 -15.43
N VAL A 38 -8.46 -17.68 -15.14
CA VAL A 38 -7.59 -17.47 -13.96
C VAL A 38 -8.07 -16.28 -13.15
N VAL A 39 -8.17 -16.46 -11.84
CA VAL A 39 -8.48 -15.37 -10.89
C VAL A 39 -7.25 -14.52 -10.61
N GLY A 40 -7.46 -13.30 -10.14
CA GLY A 40 -6.37 -12.45 -9.67
C GLY A 40 -6.46 -10.99 -10.11
N GLY A 41 -7.12 -10.70 -11.23
CA GLY A 41 -7.20 -9.34 -11.74
C GLY A 41 -5.82 -8.75 -12.01
N ALA A 42 -5.49 -7.60 -11.40
CA ALA A 42 -4.17 -6.98 -11.51
C ALA A 42 -3.06 -7.76 -10.77
N ALA A 43 -3.43 -8.64 -9.82
CA ALA A 43 -2.49 -9.49 -9.06
C ALA A 43 -2.45 -10.91 -9.65
N VAL A 44 -2.34 -11.04 -10.97
CA VAL A 44 -2.20 -12.31 -11.68
C VAL A 44 -0.74 -12.55 -12.07
N THR A 45 -0.33 -13.81 -12.04
CA THR A 45 0.97 -14.28 -12.55
C THR A 45 0.72 -15.15 -13.77
N GLU A 46 1.32 -14.79 -14.89
CA GLU A 46 1.13 -15.48 -16.17
C GLU A 46 2.47 -15.90 -16.77
N GLU A 47 2.41 -16.92 -17.60
CA GLU A 47 3.52 -17.35 -18.40
C GLU A 47 3.57 -16.48 -19.68
N PHE A 48 4.62 -15.70 -19.81
CA PHE A 48 4.83 -14.82 -20.97
C PHE A 48 5.77 -15.42 -22.02
N HIS A 49 6.51 -16.47 -21.62
CA HIS A 49 7.35 -17.29 -22.50
C HIS A 49 7.41 -18.70 -21.90
N PRO A 50 7.48 -19.79 -22.70
CA PRO A 50 7.54 -21.14 -22.18
C PRO A 50 8.58 -21.31 -21.06
N GLY A 51 8.15 -21.72 -19.87
CA GLY A 51 8.95 -21.86 -18.66
C GLY A 51 9.21 -20.57 -17.88
N PHE A 52 8.80 -19.40 -18.38
CA PHE A 52 9.00 -18.11 -17.72
C PHE A 52 7.69 -17.45 -17.33
N ARG A 53 7.52 -17.20 -16.03
CA ARG A 53 6.32 -16.60 -15.45
C ARG A 53 6.64 -15.28 -14.78
N ASN A 54 5.74 -14.31 -14.88
CA ASN A 54 5.86 -13.02 -14.20
C ASN A 54 4.51 -12.51 -13.71
N SER A 55 4.55 -11.63 -12.73
CA SER A 55 3.39 -10.83 -12.32
C SER A 55 3.09 -9.78 -13.37
N VAL A 56 1.85 -9.75 -13.90
CA VAL A 56 1.52 -8.99 -15.10
C VAL A 56 1.44 -7.49 -14.86
N ALA A 57 0.83 -7.07 -13.75
CA ALA A 57 0.64 -5.65 -13.42
C ALA A 57 1.16 -5.33 -12.02
N SER A 58 0.57 -5.90 -10.96
CA SER A 58 1.07 -5.73 -9.61
C SER A 58 2.31 -6.62 -9.41
N TYR A 59 3.43 -6.04 -9.03
CA TYR A 59 4.73 -6.73 -8.98
C TYR A 59 5.33 -6.85 -7.58
N THR A 60 4.77 -6.18 -6.59
CA THR A 60 5.29 -6.14 -5.22
C THR A 60 4.18 -6.20 -4.18
N VAL A 61 4.50 -6.75 -3.02
CA VAL A 61 3.62 -6.79 -1.84
C VAL A 61 4.06 -5.73 -0.86
N SER A 62 3.10 -4.93 -0.40
CA SER A 62 3.29 -3.93 0.65
C SER A 62 1.96 -3.59 1.32
N LEU A 63 0.87 -3.43 0.53
CA LEU A 63 -0.39 -2.83 0.97
C LEU A 63 -1.48 -3.85 1.34
N LEU A 64 -1.22 -5.16 1.24
CA LEU A 64 -2.19 -6.16 1.66
C LEU A 64 -2.36 -6.10 3.18
N GLN A 65 -3.58 -5.78 3.60
CA GLN A 65 -3.88 -5.57 5.02
C GLN A 65 -3.59 -6.82 5.86
N PRO A 66 -2.79 -6.70 6.95
CA PRO A 66 -2.48 -7.83 7.82
C PRO A 66 -3.72 -8.54 8.39
N GLN A 67 -4.80 -7.79 8.61
CA GLN A 67 -6.07 -8.37 9.04
C GLN A 67 -6.62 -9.36 8.01
N VAL A 68 -6.56 -9.04 6.72
CA VAL A 68 -7.02 -9.93 5.64
C VAL A 68 -6.19 -11.22 5.61
N ILE A 69 -4.85 -11.10 5.76
CA ILE A 69 -3.94 -12.25 5.80
C ILE A 69 -4.33 -13.18 6.94
N ARG A 70 -4.53 -12.64 8.15
CA ARG A 70 -4.91 -13.41 9.34
C ARG A 70 -6.30 -13.99 9.24
N ASP A 71 -7.30 -13.20 8.84
CA ASP A 71 -8.70 -13.62 8.80
C ASP A 71 -8.92 -14.73 7.76
N MET A 72 -8.27 -14.63 6.61
CA MET A 72 -8.31 -15.66 5.55
C MET A 72 -7.31 -16.79 5.77
N LYS A 73 -6.45 -16.72 6.79
CA LYS A 73 -5.38 -17.69 7.07
C LYS A 73 -4.52 -18.00 5.84
N LEU A 74 -4.12 -16.96 5.12
CA LEU A 74 -3.44 -17.12 3.84
C LEU A 74 -2.09 -17.84 3.96
N GLU A 75 -1.44 -17.79 5.11
CA GLU A 75 -0.19 -18.53 5.38
C GLU A 75 -0.41 -20.04 5.33
N ASP A 76 -1.56 -20.54 5.81
CA ASP A 76 -1.96 -21.96 5.74
C ASP A 76 -2.15 -22.38 4.27
N GLU A 77 -2.50 -21.44 3.40
CA GLU A 77 -2.68 -21.61 1.97
C GLU A 77 -1.40 -21.33 1.14
N GLY A 78 -0.26 -21.22 1.82
CA GLY A 78 1.03 -21.04 1.16
C GLY A 78 1.42 -19.59 0.84
N TYR A 79 0.70 -18.60 1.37
CA TYR A 79 1.15 -17.20 1.30
C TYR A 79 2.52 -17.04 1.96
N ARG A 80 3.49 -16.58 1.20
CA ARG A 80 4.84 -16.28 1.68
C ARG A 80 5.39 -15.10 0.92
N VAL A 81 6.04 -14.19 1.62
CA VAL A 81 6.67 -13.00 1.04
C VAL A 81 8.13 -12.95 1.43
N ILE A 82 8.98 -12.71 0.45
CA ILE A 82 10.42 -12.45 0.63
C ILE A 82 10.58 -10.93 0.63
N GLU A 83 11.07 -10.38 1.75
CA GLU A 83 11.37 -8.95 1.85
C GLU A 83 12.51 -8.56 0.93
N ARG A 84 12.41 -7.38 0.33
CA ARG A 84 13.48 -6.83 -0.49
C ARG A 84 14.55 -6.20 0.40
N PRO A 85 15.83 -6.59 0.26
CA PRO A 85 16.92 -5.94 0.99
C PRO A 85 17.19 -4.51 0.50
N ILE A 86 16.77 -4.19 -0.72
CA ILE A 86 16.84 -2.87 -1.34
C ILE A 86 15.46 -2.61 -1.96
N SER A 87 14.82 -1.52 -1.60
CA SER A 87 13.53 -1.13 -2.16
C SER A 87 13.70 -0.47 -3.53
N ASN A 88 14.64 0.47 -3.65
CA ASN A 88 14.86 1.22 -4.88
C ASN A 88 16.36 1.24 -5.24
N PHE A 89 16.63 1.13 -6.53
CA PHE A 89 17.97 1.28 -7.13
C PHE A 89 17.88 2.32 -8.24
N LEU A 90 18.61 3.42 -8.09
CA LEU A 90 18.61 4.54 -9.03
C LEU A 90 20.00 4.70 -9.63
N PRO A 91 20.21 4.28 -10.89
CA PRO A 91 21.44 4.57 -11.60
C PRO A 91 21.54 6.06 -11.89
N GLN A 92 22.77 6.61 -11.86
CA GLN A 92 23.09 7.99 -12.20
C GLN A 92 23.79 8.06 -13.54
N GLU A 93 23.75 9.23 -14.20
CA GLU A 93 24.35 9.44 -15.52
C GLU A 93 25.88 9.27 -15.52
N ASP A 94 26.52 9.57 -14.39
CA ASP A 94 27.98 9.44 -14.19
C ASP A 94 28.43 7.98 -13.95
N GLY A 95 27.51 7.02 -13.99
CA GLY A 95 27.76 5.62 -13.71
C GLY A 95 27.70 5.26 -12.21
N GLY A 96 27.45 6.25 -11.33
CA GLY A 96 27.13 6.03 -9.94
C GLY A 96 25.71 5.47 -9.75
N TYR A 97 25.33 5.27 -8.51
CA TYR A 97 23.97 4.84 -8.16
C TYR A 97 23.60 5.25 -6.73
N LEU A 98 22.29 5.32 -6.47
CA LEU A 98 21.71 5.47 -5.13
C LEU A 98 20.83 4.26 -4.82
N LYS A 99 20.94 3.73 -3.61
CA LYS A 99 20.10 2.63 -3.10
C LYS A 99 19.27 3.10 -1.91
N LEU A 100 18.00 2.72 -1.88
CA LEU A 100 17.14 2.88 -0.72
C LEU A 100 16.74 1.50 -0.19
N GLY A 101 16.55 1.42 1.14
CA GLY A 101 16.09 0.19 1.79
C GLY A 101 17.18 -0.50 2.60
N GLY A 102 16.77 -1.57 3.28
CA GLY A 102 17.66 -2.29 4.20
C GLY A 102 17.81 -1.59 5.56
N GLY A 103 16.87 -0.71 5.90
CA GLY A 103 16.82 0.04 7.15
C GLY A 103 17.32 1.48 7.05
N LEU A 104 17.06 2.24 8.11
CA LEU A 104 17.37 3.67 8.17
C LEU A 104 18.88 3.93 8.05
N GLU A 105 19.68 3.26 8.85
CA GLU A 105 21.15 3.45 8.89
C GLU A 105 21.79 3.24 7.51
N ARG A 106 21.35 2.19 6.82
CA ARG A 106 21.88 1.89 5.48
C ARG A 106 21.49 2.94 4.46
N THR A 107 20.25 3.40 4.51
CA THR A 107 19.75 4.47 3.62
C THR A 107 20.45 5.80 3.92
N GLN A 108 20.72 6.11 5.20
CA GLN A 108 21.50 7.30 5.58
C GLN A 108 22.92 7.25 5.02
N ALA A 109 23.61 6.11 5.16
CA ALA A 109 24.97 5.95 4.61
C ALA A 109 25.00 6.10 3.07
N GLU A 110 23.97 5.66 2.37
CA GLU A 110 23.86 5.92 0.92
C GLU A 110 23.64 7.41 0.63
N PHE A 111 22.82 8.10 1.44
CA PHE A 111 22.53 9.53 1.28
C PHE A 111 23.74 10.41 1.57
N GLU A 112 24.58 10.06 2.54
CA GLU A 112 25.80 10.79 2.88
C GLU A 112 26.73 10.99 1.67
N ARG A 113 26.70 10.07 0.71
CA ARG A 113 27.47 10.15 -0.53
C ARG A 113 26.99 11.26 -1.46
N PHE A 114 25.75 11.70 -1.32
CA PHE A 114 25.11 12.74 -2.15
C PHE A 114 24.95 14.06 -1.40
N SER A 115 24.50 13.99 -0.15
CA SER A 115 24.35 15.13 0.75
C SER A 115 24.37 14.67 2.22
N PRO A 116 25.39 15.02 3.00
CA PRO A 116 25.39 14.78 4.45
C PRO A 116 24.22 15.44 5.17
N LYS A 117 23.75 16.58 4.65
CA LYS A 117 22.58 17.27 5.21
C LYS A 117 21.30 16.48 5.00
N ASP A 118 21.11 15.91 3.82
CA ASP A 118 19.94 15.07 3.52
C ASP A 118 19.95 13.78 4.36
N ALA A 119 21.13 13.17 4.54
CA ALA A 119 21.29 12.03 5.44
C ALA A 119 20.90 12.38 6.88
N ALA A 120 21.30 13.56 7.38
CA ALA A 120 21.00 13.99 8.73
C ALA A 120 19.49 14.24 8.99
N VAL A 121 18.75 14.70 8.00
CA VAL A 121 17.31 14.98 8.16
C VAL A 121 16.42 13.77 7.88
N LEU A 122 16.94 12.70 7.29
CA LEU A 122 16.18 11.52 6.89
C LEU A 122 15.38 10.87 8.05
N PRO A 123 15.92 10.73 9.28
CA PRO A 123 15.13 10.19 10.39
C PRO A 123 13.88 11.01 10.70
N ALA A 124 13.99 12.34 10.69
CA ALA A 124 12.87 13.23 10.95
C ALA A 124 11.83 13.19 9.81
N TYR A 125 12.28 13.04 8.58
CA TYR A 125 11.40 12.85 7.43
C TYR A 125 10.58 11.55 7.54
N TYR A 126 11.23 10.43 7.86
CA TYR A 126 10.51 9.16 8.07
C TYR A 126 9.57 9.21 9.26
N ASP A 127 9.97 9.82 10.39
CA ASP A 127 9.10 9.99 11.55
C ASP A 127 7.85 10.82 11.20
N MET A 128 7.99 11.84 10.37
CA MET A 128 6.86 12.62 9.86
C MET A 128 5.93 11.76 9.01
N LEU A 129 6.46 11.00 8.05
CA LEU A 129 5.65 10.14 7.18
C LEU A 129 4.96 9.03 7.98
N ASP A 130 5.66 8.37 8.89
CA ASP A 130 5.11 7.30 9.73
C ASP A 130 3.99 7.79 10.63
N ALA A 131 4.15 8.97 11.24
CA ALA A 131 3.12 9.56 12.10
C ALA A 131 1.82 9.83 11.32
N VAL A 132 1.92 10.31 10.09
CA VAL A 132 0.75 10.52 9.21
C VAL A 132 0.20 9.18 8.72
N ALA A 133 1.06 8.25 8.31
CA ALA A 133 0.66 6.92 7.86
C ALA A 133 -0.12 6.15 8.94
N ASP A 134 0.28 6.24 10.22
CA ASP A 134 -0.42 5.58 11.33
C ASP A 134 -1.84 6.11 11.51
N VAL A 135 -2.05 7.42 11.35
CA VAL A 135 -3.40 8.02 11.35
C VAL A 135 -4.26 7.44 10.22
N LEU A 136 -3.69 7.36 9.01
CA LEU A 136 -4.42 6.86 7.85
C LEU A 136 -4.67 5.35 7.92
N ARG A 137 -3.74 4.56 8.44
CA ARG A 137 -3.95 3.11 8.69
C ARG A 137 -5.15 2.87 9.60
N ASP A 138 -5.27 3.68 10.68
CA ASP A 138 -6.43 3.59 11.59
C ASP A 138 -7.73 3.99 10.89
N LEU A 139 -7.71 5.02 10.05
CA LEU A 139 -8.89 5.49 9.31
C LEU A 139 -9.29 4.53 8.18
N ALA A 140 -8.34 3.93 7.49
CA ALA A 140 -8.58 3.04 6.34
C ALA A 140 -9.42 1.80 6.70
N MET A 141 -9.38 1.37 7.96
CA MET A 141 -10.15 0.22 8.46
C MET A 141 -11.52 0.60 9.04
N LYS A 142 -11.91 1.86 8.95
CA LYS A 142 -13.20 2.35 9.47
C LYS A 142 -14.14 2.73 8.35
N THR A 143 -15.44 2.59 8.63
CA THR A 143 -16.46 3.11 7.74
C THR A 143 -16.40 4.64 7.73
N PRO A 144 -16.26 5.27 6.55
CA PRO A 144 -16.29 6.72 6.46
C PRO A 144 -17.59 7.29 7.04
N PRO A 145 -17.56 8.39 7.82
CA PRO A 145 -18.75 9.02 8.34
C PRO A 145 -19.61 9.57 7.20
N ASN A 146 -20.91 9.28 7.23
CA ASN A 146 -21.87 9.83 6.30
C ASN A 146 -22.63 11.00 6.95
N VAL A 147 -22.37 12.21 6.51
CA VAL A 147 -22.99 13.43 7.04
C VAL A 147 -24.52 13.38 6.91
N GLY A 148 -25.07 12.70 5.90
CA GLY A 148 -26.52 12.47 5.71
C GLY A 148 -27.09 11.29 6.50
N GLY A 149 -26.27 10.55 7.24
CA GLY A 149 -26.65 9.28 7.91
C GLY A 149 -27.28 9.42 9.30
N GLY A 150 -27.68 10.64 9.71
CA GLY A 150 -28.31 10.91 10.99
C GLY A 150 -27.32 11.10 12.15
N MET A 151 -27.87 11.34 13.35
CA MET A 151 -27.12 11.77 14.54
C MET A 151 -25.98 10.82 14.94
N LYS A 152 -26.19 9.50 14.83
CA LYS A 152 -25.15 8.51 15.16
C LYS A 152 -23.93 8.68 14.26
N MET A 153 -24.11 8.84 12.97
CA MET A 153 -22.99 9.00 12.03
C MET A 153 -22.28 10.34 12.19
N LEU A 154 -22.99 11.39 12.60
CA LEU A 154 -22.36 12.67 12.95
C LEU A 154 -21.49 12.53 14.20
N ILE A 155 -21.96 11.81 15.23
CA ILE A 155 -21.19 11.52 16.42
C ILE A 155 -19.95 10.70 16.09
N ASP A 156 -20.08 9.64 15.29
CA ASP A 156 -18.97 8.81 14.85
C ASP A 156 -17.94 9.64 14.04
N GLY A 157 -18.41 10.53 13.16
CA GLY A 157 -17.57 11.47 12.45
C GLY A 157 -16.84 12.45 13.36
N ALA A 158 -17.53 13.01 14.35
CA ALA A 158 -16.92 13.90 15.35
C ALA A 158 -15.85 13.18 16.20
N LEU A 159 -16.11 11.91 16.58
CA LEU A 159 -15.13 11.09 17.33
C LEU A 159 -13.90 10.78 16.47
N GLN A 160 -14.06 10.51 15.17
CA GLN A 160 -12.94 10.31 14.26
C GLN A 160 -12.15 11.62 14.06
N GLY A 161 -12.83 12.75 13.83
CA GLY A 161 -12.20 14.06 13.70
C GLY A 161 -11.45 14.50 14.96
N ARG A 162 -11.96 14.13 16.16
CA ARG A 162 -11.29 14.43 17.43
C ARG A 162 -9.91 13.77 17.54
N ARG A 163 -9.66 12.65 16.88
CA ARG A 163 -8.33 12.02 16.87
C ARG A 163 -7.33 12.87 16.12
N LEU A 164 -7.70 13.39 14.95
CA LEU A 164 -6.87 14.33 14.20
C LEU A 164 -6.63 15.62 15.00
N ALA A 165 -7.68 16.16 15.61
CA ALA A 165 -7.59 17.38 16.41
C ALA A 165 -6.73 17.23 17.69
N ARG A 166 -6.46 16.00 18.13
CA ARG A 166 -5.60 15.72 19.30
C ARG A 166 -4.12 15.55 18.94
N LEU A 167 -3.80 15.47 17.67
CA LEU A 167 -2.39 15.46 17.22
C LEU A 167 -1.73 16.79 17.61
N PRO A 168 -0.42 16.80 17.93
CA PRO A 168 0.34 18.03 18.03
C PRO A 168 0.14 18.89 16.78
N ILE A 169 0.20 20.22 16.92
CA ILE A 169 -0.08 21.14 15.80
C ILE A 169 0.86 20.92 14.62
N GLU A 170 2.09 20.54 14.88
CA GLU A 170 3.08 20.18 13.87
C GLU A 170 2.58 18.99 13.02
N ARG A 171 2.05 17.95 13.68
CA ARG A 171 1.51 16.76 12.98
C ARG A 171 0.22 17.04 12.23
N GLN A 172 -0.62 17.96 12.73
CA GLN A 172 -1.79 18.42 11.98
C GLN A 172 -1.36 19.15 10.69
N ARG A 173 -0.27 19.94 10.76
CA ARG A 173 0.32 20.61 9.61
C ARG A 173 0.90 19.59 8.64
N ASP A 174 1.63 18.58 9.11
CA ASP A 174 2.19 17.51 8.27
C ASP A 174 1.09 16.79 7.48
N VAL A 175 -0.03 16.45 8.13
CA VAL A 175 -1.21 15.89 7.45
C VAL A 175 -1.71 16.84 6.36
N LEU A 176 -1.90 18.12 6.68
CA LEU A 176 -2.40 19.10 5.72
C LEU A 176 -1.43 19.26 4.54
N ASP A 177 -0.14 19.36 4.83
CA ASP A 177 0.92 19.52 3.82
C ASP A 177 0.94 18.33 2.84
N LEU A 178 0.86 17.11 3.34
CA LEU A 178 0.81 15.89 2.51
C LEU A 178 -0.42 15.86 1.59
N PHE A 179 -1.56 16.35 2.03
CA PHE A 179 -2.78 16.33 1.21
C PHE A 179 -2.95 17.53 0.28
N THR A 180 -2.19 18.63 0.50
CA THR A 180 -2.38 19.87 -0.26
C THR A 180 -1.18 20.27 -1.11
N LYS A 181 0.04 19.96 -0.67
CA LYS A 181 1.27 20.28 -1.41
C LYS A 181 1.52 19.32 -2.57
N SER A 182 2.32 19.76 -3.53
CA SER A 182 2.91 18.85 -4.50
C SER A 182 4.05 18.06 -3.86
N ALA A 183 4.34 16.85 -4.39
CA ALA A 183 5.46 16.05 -3.92
C ALA A 183 6.78 16.81 -4.05
N ARG A 184 7.00 17.53 -5.16
CA ARG A 184 8.18 18.39 -5.35
C ARG A 184 8.29 19.42 -4.25
N THR A 185 7.23 20.20 -3.99
CA THR A 185 7.26 21.24 -2.95
C THR A 185 7.57 20.66 -1.57
N LEU A 186 7.02 19.49 -1.25
CA LEU A 186 7.33 18.83 0.01
C LEU A 186 8.78 18.36 0.06
N LEU A 187 9.26 17.66 -0.96
CA LEU A 187 10.63 17.14 -1.02
C LEU A 187 11.67 18.27 -1.02
N ASP A 188 11.42 19.39 -1.73
CA ASP A 188 12.29 20.57 -1.72
C ASP A 188 12.38 21.22 -0.33
N SER A 189 11.38 21.05 0.53
CA SER A 189 11.44 21.54 1.91
C SER A 189 12.28 20.67 2.84
N TRP A 190 12.55 19.42 2.47
CA TRP A 190 13.33 18.46 3.25
C TRP A 190 14.75 18.23 2.74
N PHE A 191 14.92 18.14 1.42
CA PHE A 191 16.15 17.67 0.79
C PHE A 191 16.70 18.69 -0.22
N GLU A 192 18.04 18.72 -0.35
CA GLU A 192 18.72 19.56 -1.33
C GLU A 192 19.21 18.76 -2.56
N SER A 193 19.55 17.47 -2.39
CA SER A 193 20.06 16.64 -3.48
C SER A 193 18.95 16.18 -4.43
N GLU A 194 19.12 16.45 -5.73
CA GLU A 194 18.20 16.01 -6.77
C GLU A 194 18.11 14.48 -6.84
N ALA A 195 19.22 13.76 -6.62
CA ALA A 195 19.22 12.29 -6.61
C ALA A 195 18.35 11.74 -5.46
N VAL A 196 18.44 12.35 -4.27
CA VAL A 196 17.62 11.97 -3.10
C VAL A 196 16.14 12.30 -3.36
N LYS A 197 15.85 13.50 -3.89
CA LYS A 197 14.47 13.89 -4.24
C LYS A 197 13.89 12.98 -5.32
N ALA A 198 14.65 12.60 -6.33
CA ALA A 198 14.22 11.69 -7.38
C ALA A 198 13.89 10.29 -6.83
N ALA A 199 14.67 9.81 -5.86
CA ALA A 199 14.46 8.53 -5.23
C ALA A 199 13.09 8.44 -4.53
N PHE A 200 12.72 9.46 -3.78
CA PHE A 200 11.38 9.55 -3.16
C PHE A 200 10.30 9.98 -4.16
N GLY A 201 10.65 10.82 -5.13
CA GLY A 201 9.73 11.29 -6.17
C GLY A 201 9.15 10.16 -7.02
N PHE A 202 9.87 9.03 -7.15
CA PHE A 202 9.33 7.82 -7.77
C PHE A 202 8.06 7.34 -7.05
N ASP A 203 8.06 7.33 -5.73
CA ASP A 203 6.88 6.90 -4.96
C ASP A 203 5.68 7.85 -5.16
N ALA A 204 5.91 9.12 -5.49
CA ALA A 204 4.86 10.11 -5.74
C ALA A 204 4.08 9.90 -7.05
N VAL A 205 4.58 9.08 -7.97
CA VAL A 205 3.91 8.77 -9.24
C VAL A 205 3.32 7.37 -9.30
N VAL A 206 3.58 6.53 -8.30
CA VAL A 206 3.07 5.15 -8.27
C VAL A 206 1.55 5.16 -8.09
N GLY A 207 0.84 4.67 -9.12
CA GLY A 207 -0.63 4.61 -9.10
C GLY A 207 -1.33 5.97 -9.18
N ASN A 208 -0.59 7.05 -9.42
CA ASN A 208 -1.10 8.40 -9.52
C ASN A 208 -0.85 8.97 -10.92
N TYR A 209 -1.91 9.22 -11.69
CA TYR A 209 -1.80 9.82 -13.02
C TYR A 209 -1.66 11.35 -12.92
N ALA A 210 -0.59 11.79 -12.25
CA ALA A 210 -0.27 13.19 -12.04
C ALA A 210 1.24 13.40 -11.99
N SER A 211 1.69 14.61 -12.33
CA SER A 211 3.09 15.03 -12.13
C SER A 211 3.38 15.19 -10.63
N PRO A 212 4.63 14.97 -10.19
CA PRO A 212 5.07 15.33 -8.85
C PRO A 212 4.91 16.83 -8.53
N ASP A 213 4.72 17.68 -9.53
CA ASP A 213 4.43 19.11 -9.37
C ASP A 213 2.95 19.42 -9.13
N THR A 214 2.06 18.44 -9.33
CA THR A 214 0.62 18.64 -9.17
C THR A 214 0.28 18.84 -7.68
N PRO A 215 -0.44 19.92 -7.30
CA PRO A 215 -0.91 20.09 -5.93
C PRO A 215 -1.70 18.86 -5.45
N GLY A 216 -1.45 18.44 -4.21
CA GLY A 216 -2.05 17.25 -3.63
C GLY A 216 -1.33 15.94 -3.99
N SER A 217 -0.26 15.94 -4.79
CA SER A 217 0.49 14.72 -5.10
C SER A 217 1.38 14.23 -3.96
N ALA A 218 1.66 15.07 -2.96
CA ALA A 218 2.57 14.69 -1.87
C ALA A 218 2.04 13.52 -1.01
N TYR A 219 0.72 13.30 -0.91
CA TYR A 219 0.19 12.19 -0.13
C TYR A 219 0.64 10.82 -0.67
N VAL A 220 0.99 10.74 -1.96
CA VAL A 220 1.44 9.49 -2.58
C VAL A 220 2.83 9.07 -2.06
N LEU A 221 3.63 10.01 -1.53
CA LEU A 221 4.90 9.69 -0.83
C LEU A 221 4.69 8.77 0.38
N LEU A 222 3.49 8.75 0.97
CA LEU A 222 3.13 7.80 2.02
C LEU A 222 3.18 6.35 1.55
N HIS A 223 3.12 6.10 0.25
CA HIS A 223 3.24 4.76 -0.34
C HIS A 223 4.53 4.07 0.11
N HIS A 224 5.59 4.83 0.32
CA HIS A 224 6.89 4.32 0.80
C HIS A 224 6.82 3.69 2.19
N VAL A 225 6.00 4.24 3.10
CA VAL A 225 5.94 3.83 4.51
C VAL A 225 4.62 3.18 4.91
N PHE A 226 3.57 3.31 4.09
CA PHE A 226 2.21 2.91 4.46
C PHE A 226 2.03 1.40 4.62
N GLY A 227 2.75 0.60 3.82
CA GLY A 227 2.62 -0.84 3.77
C GLY A 227 3.28 -1.57 4.94
N GLU A 228 3.04 -2.87 4.99
CA GLU A 228 3.65 -3.79 5.95
C GLU A 228 3.89 -5.15 5.30
N VAL A 229 5.05 -5.75 5.55
CA VAL A 229 5.38 -7.11 5.13
C VAL A 229 5.99 -7.85 6.32
N ASN A 230 5.50 -9.05 6.61
CA ASN A 230 5.97 -9.92 7.69
C ASN A 230 6.06 -9.21 9.06
N GLY A 231 5.16 -8.25 9.34
CA GLY A 231 5.16 -7.46 10.57
C GLY A 231 6.08 -6.24 10.56
N ASN A 232 6.84 -6.02 9.46
CA ASN A 232 7.74 -4.88 9.32
C ASN A 232 7.04 -3.75 8.54
N LYS A 233 6.73 -2.63 9.20
CA LYS A 233 6.16 -1.43 8.58
C LYS A 233 7.15 -0.83 7.57
N GLY A 234 6.63 -0.29 6.47
CA GLY A 234 7.43 0.30 5.40
C GLY A 234 8.21 -0.71 4.55
N SER A 235 8.13 -2.01 4.87
CA SER A 235 8.79 -3.05 4.09
C SER A 235 8.02 -3.40 2.83
N TRP A 236 8.79 -3.80 1.81
CA TRP A 236 8.30 -4.25 0.51
C TRP A 236 8.85 -5.63 0.22
N GLY A 237 8.05 -6.46 -0.46
CA GLY A 237 8.46 -7.82 -0.73
C GLY A 237 7.92 -8.39 -2.03
N HIS A 238 8.42 -9.59 -2.34
CA HIS A 238 7.96 -10.38 -3.47
C HIS A 238 7.24 -11.62 -2.96
N SER A 239 6.03 -11.85 -3.44
CA SER A 239 5.30 -13.09 -3.17
C SER A 239 6.00 -14.27 -3.85
N VAL A 240 6.23 -15.33 -3.10
CA VAL A 240 6.71 -16.61 -3.66
C VAL A 240 5.67 -17.14 -4.63
N GLY A 241 6.08 -17.42 -5.87
CA GLY A 241 5.17 -17.79 -6.96
C GLY A 241 4.51 -16.61 -7.67
N GLY A 242 4.95 -15.35 -7.36
CA GLY A 242 4.41 -14.12 -7.92
C GLY A 242 3.11 -13.67 -7.26
N MET A 243 2.59 -12.53 -7.67
CA MET A 243 1.39 -11.94 -7.08
C MET A 243 0.15 -12.82 -7.24
N GLY A 244 0.09 -13.61 -8.31
CA GLY A 244 -0.99 -14.57 -8.55
C GLY A 244 -1.09 -15.65 -7.47
N ALA A 245 0.00 -16.01 -6.80
CA ALA A 245 -0.02 -16.98 -5.71
C ALA A 245 -0.92 -16.52 -4.55
N ILE A 246 -0.94 -15.21 -4.28
CA ILE A 246 -1.79 -14.60 -3.24
C ILE A 246 -3.27 -14.80 -3.58
N THR A 247 -3.65 -14.41 -4.80
CA THR A 247 -5.06 -14.49 -5.23
C THR A 247 -5.53 -15.93 -5.43
N GLN A 248 -4.64 -16.85 -5.80
CA GLN A 248 -4.95 -18.27 -5.82
C GLN A 248 -5.16 -18.83 -4.40
N ALA A 249 -4.37 -18.41 -3.41
CA ALA A 249 -4.60 -18.74 -2.01
C ALA A 249 -5.96 -18.21 -1.53
N MET A 250 -6.26 -16.94 -1.81
CA MET A 250 -7.58 -16.35 -1.50
C MET A 250 -8.74 -17.12 -2.15
N ALA A 251 -8.58 -17.52 -3.41
CA ALA A 251 -9.61 -18.28 -4.13
C ALA A 251 -9.86 -19.66 -3.51
N ARG A 252 -8.81 -20.37 -3.07
CA ARG A 252 -8.98 -21.65 -2.36
C ARG A 252 -9.78 -21.47 -1.07
N VAL A 253 -9.44 -20.46 -0.27
CA VAL A 253 -10.18 -20.14 0.97
C VAL A 253 -11.66 -19.88 0.66
N VAL A 254 -11.95 -19.00 -0.31
CA VAL A 254 -13.33 -18.64 -0.65
C VAL A 254 -14.11 -19.85 -1.19
N THR A 255 -13.49 -20.66 -2.03
CA THR A 255 -14.12 -21.86 -2.60
C THR A 255 -14.44 -22.91 -1.52
N ALA A 256 -13.59 -23.04 -0.49
CA ALA A 256 -13.82 -23.96 0.63
C ALA A 256 -15.00 -23.53 1.53
N MET A 257 -15.46 -22.30 1.41
CA MET A 257 -16.61 -21.81 2.19
C MET A 257 -17.97 -22.08 1.53
N GLY A 258 -17.99 -22.63 0.31
CA GLY A 258 -19.20 -22.93 -0.48
C GLY A 258 -19.49 -21.82 -1.48
#